data_07b84f3f9eba3219120e952131fd6c3c
#
_entry.id   07b84f3f9eba3219120e952131fd6c3c
#
_cell.length_a   1.000
_cell.length_b   1.000
_cell.length_c   1.000
_cell.angle_alpha   90.00
_cell.angle_beta   90.00
_cell.angle_gamma   90.00
#
_symmetry.space_group_name_H-M   'P 1'
#
loop_
_entity.id
_entity.type
_entity.pdbx_description
1 polymer ?
#
loop_
_entity_poly.entity_id
_entity_poly.type
_entity_poly.pdbx_seq_one_letter_code
_entity_poly.pdbx_strand_id
1 'polypeptide(L)'
;MRVSQAQALENRRRAVAAASRLFRERGVNGISVADLMKSIGLTTGGFYKQFPSKEALVAEAAQASFGDLDLLLASFDTTHGDHDTARSALVDFYLSTEHRDQPGTGCPTAGFAGDMAREPTAGEVRDTYAAGVREFAAWMSTDADDGLPSVATLVGAILLARATAGTELSEKLLESTHKALTAPHGPRPGILETGAERQGPDAT
;
A
#
# COMPACT_ATOMS: atom_id res chain seq x y z
N MET A 1 -36.67 -10.97 14.22
CA MET A 1 -36.50 -11.67 12.93
C MET A 1 -35.09 -12.25 12.87
N ARG A 2 -34.94 -13.53 12.52
CA ARG A 2 -33.62 -14.18 12.37
C ARG A 2 -33.06 -13.76 11.02
N VAL A 3 -31.88 -13.15 10.98
CA VAL A 3 -31.19 -12.76 9.73
C VAL A 3 -30.84 -14.06 8.98
N SER A 4 -31.11 -14.15 7.67
CA SER A 4 -30.72 -15.30 6.86
C SER A 4 -29.21 -15.41 6.73
N GLN A 5 -28.68 -16.60 6.41
CA GLN A 5 -27.24 -16.78 6.17
C GLN A 5 -26.74 -15.89 5.02
N ALA A 6 -27.50 -15.77 3.94
CA ALA A 6 -27.17 -14.89 2.82
C ALA A 6 -27.07 -13.42 3.26
N GLN A 7 -28.02 -12.95 4.07
CA GLN A 7 -27.99 -11.58 4.61
C GLN A 7 -26.82 -11.37 5.57
N ALA A 8 -26.44 -12.36 6.38
CA ALA A 8 -25.30 -12.29 7.27
C ALA A 8 -24.00 -12.18 6.47
N LEU A 9 -23.83 -12.97 5.41
CA LEU A 9 -22.69 -12.90 4.51
C LEU A 9 -22.58 -11.54 3.81
N GLU A 10 -23.69 -11.02 3.31
CA GLU A 10 -23.73 -9.71 2.67
C GLU A 10 -23.38 -8.59 3.65
N ASN A 11 -23.92 -8.62 4.87
CA ASN A 11 -23.57 -7.66 5.90
C ASN A 11 -22.08 -7.72 6.26
N ARG A 12 -21.47 -8.92 6.28
CA ARG A 12 -20.04 -9.11 6.51
C ARG A 12 -19.20 -8.45 5.40
N ARG A 13 -19.54 -8.73 4.13
CA ARG A 13 -18.86 -8.12 2.97
C ARG A 13 -18.91 -6.59 3.02
N ARG A 14 -20.10 -6.04 3.33
CA ARG A 14 -20.27 -4.58 3.48
C ARG A 14 -19.43 -4.01 4.62
N ALA A 15 -19.30 -4.73 5.74
CA ALA A 15 -18.47 -4.31 6.86
C ALA A 15 -16.98 -4.32 6.49
N VAL A 16 -16.50 -5.36 5.82
CA VAL A 16 -15.10 -5.45 5.34
C VAL A 16 -14.81 -4.35 4.33
N ALA A 17 -15.67 -4.11 3.34
CA ALA A 17 -15.49 -3.06 2.34
C ALA A 17 -15.46 -1.65 2.98
N ALA A 18 -16.37 -1.38 3.92
CA ALA A 18 -16.37 -0.12 4.65
C ALA A 18 -15.12 0.05 5.52
N ALA A 19 -14.67 -1.01 6.19
CA ALA A 19 -13.46 -1.01 7.00
C ALA A 19 -12.22 -0.77 6.13
N SER A 20 -12.09 -1.47 5.00
CA SER A 20 -11.03 -1.29 4.01
C SER A 20 -10.87 0.19 3.62
N ARG A 21 -11.96 0.85 3.27
CA ARG A 21 -11.97 2.27 2.91
C ARG A 21 -11.67 3.18 4.10
N LEU A 22 -12.39 3.04 5.20
CA LEU A 22 -12.31 3.96 6.34
C LEU A 22 -10.98 3.86 7.09
N PHE A 23 -10.36 2.67 7.15
CA PHE A 23 -9.05 2.52 7.77
C PHE A 23 -7.96 3.19 6.93
N ARG A 24 -8.05 3.15 5.60
CA ARG A 24 -7.12 3.89 4.73
C ARG A 24 -7.32 5.41 4.77
N GLU A 25 -8.55 5.87 5.01
CA GLU A 25 -8.87 7.30 5.15
C GLU A 25 -8.45 7.89 6.50
N ARG A 26 -8.70 7.15 7.59
CA ARG A 26 -8.66 7.69 8.96
C ARG A 26 -7.70 6.97 9.91
N GLY A 27 -7.06 5.92 9.43
CA GLY A 27 -6.31 4.98 10.26
C GLY A 27 -7.21 4.04 11.04
N VAL A 28 -6.65 2.92 11.49
CA VAL A 28 -7.36 1.89 12.26
C VAL A 28 -7.91 2.45 13.58
N ASN A 29 -7.13 3.29 14.25
CA ASN A 29 -7.52 3.89 15.52
C ASN A 29 -8.40 5.14 15.35
N GLY A 30 -8.47 5.71 14.15
CA GLY A 30 -9.27 6.89 13.84
C GLY A 30 -10.77 6.62 13.69
N ILE A 31 -11.22 5.35 13.73
CA ILE A 31 -12.64 4.99 13.62
C ILE A 31 -13.02 3.91 14.65
N SER A 32 -14.13 4.13 15.34
CA SER A 32 -14.70 3.13 16.23
C SER A 32 -15.52 2.07 15.48
N VAL A 33 -15.66 0.87 16.09
CA VAL A 33 -16.58 -0.16 15.56
C VAL A 33 -18.01 0.36 15.44
N ALA A 34 -18.46 1.19 16.37
CA ALA A 34 -19.80 1.78 16.36
C ALA A 34 -20.00 2.69 15.14
N ASP A 35 -19.03 3.59 14.86
CA ASP A 35 -19.12 4.52 13.73
C ASP A 35 -19.01 3.79 12.40
N LEU A 36 -18.14 2.79 12.32
CA LEU A 36 -18.03 1.95 11.13
C LEU A 36 -19.35 1.24 10.83
N MET A 37 -19.93 0.55 11.80
CA MET A 37 -21.20 -0.16 11.61
C MET A 37 -22.35 0.78 11.30
N LYS A 38 -22.39 1.96 11.94
CA LYS A 38 -23.36 3.01 11.64
C LYS A 38 -23.25 3.50 10.20
N SER A 39 -22.04 3.64 9.66
CA SER A 39 -21.81 4.10 8.27
C SER A 39 -22.45 3.21 7.21
N ILE A 40 -22.69 1.94 7.54
CA ILE A 40 -23.32 0.96 6.67
C ILE A 40 -24.75 0.57 7.11
N GLY A 41 -25.31 1.30 8.07
CA GLY A 41 -26.68 1.08 8.56
C GLY A 41 -26.85 -0.18 9.43
N LEU A 42 -25.76 -0.64 10.07
CA LEU A 42 -25.77 -1.79 10.98
C LEU A 42 -25.51 -1.37 12.43
N THR A 43 -25.80 -2.28 13.37
CA THR A 43 -25.60 -2.04 14.81
C THR A 43 -24.29 -2.63 15.31
N THR A 44 -23.74 -2.08 16.38
CA THR A 44 -22.55 -2.63 17.06
C THR A 44 -22.77 -4.08 17.53
N GLY A 45 -23.98 -4.44 17.97
CA GLY A 45 -24.31 -5.82 18.32
C GLY A 45 -24.28 -6.78 17.12
N GLY A 46 -24.50 -6.26 15.90
CA GLY A 46 -24.33 -7.00 14.64
C GLY A 46 -22.88 -7.29 14.31
N PHE A 47 -21.96 -6.42 14.73
CA PHE A 47 -20.52 -6.60 14.55
C PHE A 47 -20.03 -7.88 15.26
N TYR A 48 -20.24 -7.99 16.56
CA TYR A 48 -19.75 -9.12 17.36
C TYR A 48 -20.37 -10.47 17.03
N LYS A 49 -21.41 -10.49 16.18
CA LYS A 49 -21.94 -11.73 15.59
C LYS A 49 -21.13 -12.21 14.39
N GLN A 50 -20.33 -11.34 13.78
CA GLN A 50 -19.61 -11.57 12.54
C GLN A 50 -18.09 -11.61 12.72
N PHE A 51 -17.58 -10.78 13.62
CA PHE A 51 -16.15 -10.63 13.88
C PHE A 51 -15.86 -10.81 15.36
N PRO A 52 -14.87 -11.63 15.73
CA PRO A 52 -14.50 -11.83 17.14
C PRO A 52 -13.91 -10.57 17.78
N SER A 53 -13.26 -9.73 16.99
CA SER A 53 -12.63 -8.49 17.45
C SER A 53 -12.47 -7.48 16.32
N LYS A 54 -12.07 -6.24 16.67
CA LYS A 54 -11.72 -5.20 15.68
C LYS A 54 -10.47 -5.61 14.88
N GLU A 55 -9.51 -6.24 15.53
CA GLU A 55 -8.25 -6.72 14.91
C GLU A 55 -8.55 -7.75 13.82
N ALA A 56 -9.50 -8.68 14.05
CA ALA A 56 -9.95 -9.62 13.03
C ALA A 56 -10.57 -8.91 11.80
N LEU A 57 -11.35 -7.85 12.03
CA LEU A 57 -11.85 -7.02 10.92
C LEU A 57 -10.71 -6.28 10.21
N VAL A 58 -9.71 -5.79 10.94
CA VAL A 58 -8.54 -5.12 10.34
C VAL A 58 -7.78 -6.08 9.42
N ALA A 59 -7.56 -7.32 9.86
CA ALA A 59 -6.91 -8.35 9.03
C ALA A 59 -7.67 -8.60 7.73
N GLU A 60 -8.99 -8.81 7.81
CA GLU A 60 -9.83 -9.03 6.63
C GLU A 60 -9.90 -7.79 5.73
N ALA A 61 -9.95 -6.59 6.29
CA ALA A 61 -9.95 -5.34 5.55
C ALA A 61 -8.63 -5.10 4.81
N ALA A 62 -7.50 -5.41 5.46
CA ALA A 62 -6.18 -5.35 4.83
C ALA A 62 -6.07 -6.35 3.68
N GLN A 63 -6.46 -7.62 3.92
CA GLN A 63 -6.47 -8.66 2.89
C GLN A 63 -7.33 -8.27 1.68
N ALA A 64 -8.55 -7.77 1.91
CA ALA A 64 -9.43 -7.31 0.85
C ALA A 64 -8.82 -6.14 0.06
N SER A 65 -8.15 -5.20 0.77
CA SER A 65 -7.51 -4.03 0.13
C SER A 65 -6.33 -4.44 -0.75
N PHE A 66 -5.53 -5.43 -0.35
CA PHE A 66 -4.44 -5.95 -1.18
C PHE A 66 -4.98 -6.76 -2.36
N GLY A 67 -6.06 -7.54 -2.18
CA GLY A 67 -6.74 -8.18 -3.31
C GLY A 67 -7.28 -7.18 -4.35
N ASP A 68 -7.80 -6.03 -3.92
CA ASP A 68 -8.19 -4.94 -4.83
C ASP A 68 -6.97 -4.36 -5.56
N LEU A 69 -5.81 -4.22 -4.88
CA LEU A 69 -4.57 -3.79 -5.51
C LEU A 69 -4.09 -4.79 -6.57
N ASP A 70 -4.12 -6.09 -6.29
CA ASP A 70 -3.72 -7.13 -7.24
C ASP A 70 -4.58 -7.08 -8.52
N LEU A 71 -5.89 -6.89 -8.35
CA LEU A 71 -6.80 -6.72 -9.50
C LEU A 71 -6.48 -5.45 -10.29
N LEU A 72 -6.13 -4.37 -9.61
CA LEU A 72 -5.72 -3.12 -10.27
C LEU A 72 -4.42 -3.33 -11.07
N LEU A 73 -3.40 -3.96 -10.47
CA LEU A 73 -2.13 -4.24 -11.14
C LEU A 73 -2.31 -5.13 -12.37
N ALA A 74 -3.11 -6.21 -12.25
CA ALA A 74 -3.46 -7.07 -13.37
C ALA A 74 -4.22 -6.32 -14.48
N SER A 75 -5.00 -5.30 -14.13
CA SER A 75 -5.69 -4.45 -15.12
C SER A 75 -4.71 -3.59 -15.91
N PHE A 76 -3.64 -3.10 -15.29
CA PHE A 76 -2.58 -2.37 -16.00
C PHE A 76 -1.87 -3.27 -16.99
N ASP A 77 -1.47 -4.49 -16.60
CA ASP A 77 -0.84 -5.46 -17.51
C ASP A 77 -1.75 -5.78 -18.70
N THR A 78 -3.04 -6.00 -18.44
CA THR A 78 -4.01 -6.32 -19.51
C THR A 78 -4.21 -5.15 -20.48
N THR A 79 -4.19 -3.91 -19.97
CA THR A 79 -4.50 -2.71 -20.76
C THR A 79 -3.32 -2.25 -21.61
N HIS A 80 -2.09 -2.40 -21.13
CA HIS A 80 -0.93 -1.78 -21.75
C HIS A 80 -0.06 -2.74 -22.60
N GLY A 81 -0.36 -4.02 -22.61
CA GLY A 81 0.21 -5.01 -23.53
C GLY A 81 1.63 -5.48 -23.22
N ASP A 82 2.46 -4.66 -22.59
CA ASP A 82 3.76 -5.03 -22.03
C ASP A 82 3.92 -4.47 -20.62
N HIS A 83 4.74 -5.15 -19.82
CA HIS A 83 4.87 -4.86 -18.39
C HIS A 83 5.57 -3.52 -18.10
N ASP A 84 6.54 -3.11 -18.90
CA ASP A 84 7.24 -1.84 -18.69
C ASP A 84 6.33 -0.64 -18.94
N THR A 85 5.47 -0.71 -19.96
CA THR A 85 4.43 0.30 -20.21
C THR A 85 3.39 0.29 -19.10
N ALA A 86 2.96 -0.89 -18.62
CA ALA A 86 2.04 -1.03 -17.49
C ALA A 86 2.60 -0.39 -16.20
N ARG A 87 3.89 -0.62 -15.90
CA ARG A 87 4.57 -0.01 -14.76
C ARG A 87 4.64 1.51 -14.88
N SER A 88 4.98 2.02 -16.06
CA SER A 88 5.00 3.47 -16.29
C SER A 88 3.63 4.10 -16.09
N ALA A 89 2.58 3.48 -16.62
CA ALA A 89 1.20 3.93 -16.43
C ALA A 89 0.74 3.85 -14.96
N LEU A 90 1.20 2.84 -14.20
CA LEU A 90 0.97 2.79 -12.76
C LEU A 90 1.65 3.95 -12.04
N VAL A 91 2.89 4.31 -12.40
CA VAL A 91 3.59 5.46 -11.80
C VAL A 91 2.82 6.75 -12.07
N ASP A 92 2.33 6.96 -13.29
CA ASP A 92 1.50 8.10 -13.67
C ASP A 92 0.23 8.19 -12.81
N PHE A 93 -0.50 7.08 -12.71
CA PHE A 93 -1.70 6.98 -11.86
C PHE A 93 -1.37 7.21 -10.39
N TYR A 94 -0.34 6.53 -9.87
CA TYR A 94 0.00 6.53 -8.45
C TYR A 94 0.40 7.92 -7.94
N LEU A 95 1.14 8.68 -8.75
CA LEU A 95 1.62 10.03 -8.43
C LEU A 95 0.68 11.14 -8.91
N SER A 96 -0.57 10.80 -9.21
CA SER A 96 -1.60 11.79 -9.57
C SER A 96 -2.19 12.48 -8.33
N THR A 97 -2.71 13.69 -8.53
CA THR A 97 -3.48 14.41 -7.51
C THR A 97 -4.77 13.68 -7.15
N GLU A 98 -5.38 12.96 -8.09
CA GLU A 98 -6.56 12.14 -7.84
C GLU A 98 -6.27 11.02 -6.83
N HIS A 99 -5.18 10.25 -7.02
CA HIS A 99 -4.80 9.21 -6.04
C HIS A 99 -4.39 9.81 -4.69
N ARG A 100 -3.74 10.99 -4.69
CA ARG A 100 -3.44 11.72 -3.45
C ARG A 100 -4.71 12.02 -2.65
N ASP A 101 -5.73 12.55 -3.31
CA ASP A 101 -6.93 13.10 -2.67
C ASP A 101 -7.98 12.03 -2.33
N GLN A 102 -7.78 10.79 -2.78
CA GLN A 102 -8.68 9.66 -2.53
C GLN A 102 -8.01 8.52 -1.73
N PRO A 103 -7.60 8.75 -0.47
CA PRO A 103 -6.89 7.72 0.32
C PRO A 103 -7.70 6.45 0.54
N GLY A 104 -9.03 6.55 0.65
CA GLY A 104 -9.92 5.42 0.92
C GLY A 104 -9.98 4.38 -0.19
N THR A 105 -9.74 4.77 -1.44
CA THR A 105 -9.64 3.88 -2.60
C THR A 105 -8.20 3.72 -3.09
N GLY A 106 -7.25 4.42 -2.46
CA GLY A 106 -5.84 4.40 -2.81
C GLY A 106 -5.11 3.14 -2.34
N CYS A 107 -3.80 3.13 -2.56
CA CYS A 107 -2.92 2.01 -2.26
C CYS A 107 -2.96 1.59 -0.78
N PRO A 108 -3.21 0.30 -0.46
CA PRO A 108 -3.19 -0.21 0.90
C PRO A 108 -1.81 -0.13 1.56
N THR A 109 -0.73 -0.27 0.78
CA THR A 109 0.64 -0.13 1.29
C THR A 109 0.85 1.23 1.93
N ALA A 110 0.36 2.31 1.31
CA ALA A 110 0.39 3.65 1.90
C ALA A 110 -0.65 3.82 3.01
N GLY A 111 -1.89 3.35 2.79
CA GLY A 111 -3.01 3.57 3.71
C GLY A 111 -2.84 2.93 5.08
N PHE A 112 -2.21 1.74 5.15
CA PHE A 112 -1.99 1.02 6.41
C PHE A 112 -0.58 1.21 6.99
N ALA A 113 0.38 1.83 6.28
CA ALA A 113 1.77 1.92 6.71
C ALA A 113 1.95 2.44 8.14
N GLY A 114 1.28 3.54 8.47
CA GLY A 114 1.39 4.16 9.79
C GLY A 114 0.79 3.33 10.91
N ASP A 115 -0.30 2.59 10.67
CA ASP A 115 -0.89 1.68 11.64
C ASP A 115 0.02 0.47 11.85
N MET A 116 0.48 -0.16 10.77
CA MET A 116 1.37 -1.33 10.83
C MET A 116 2.72 -1.03 11.49
N ALA A 117 3.24 0.18 11.34
CA ALA A 117 4.47 0.60 12.02
C ALA A 117 4.31 0.66 13.55
N ARG A 118 3.08 0.80 14.06
CA ARG A 118 2.75 0.85 15.49
C ARG A 118 2.25 -0.47 16.06
N GLU A 119 1.91 -1.44 15.21
CA GLU A 119 1.51 -2.79 15.64
C GLU A 119 2.69 -3.58 16.18
N PRO A 120 2.46 -4.55 17.10
CA PRO A 120 3.48 -5.49 17.52
C PRO A 120 4.18 -6.18 16.33
N THR A 121 5.45 -6.54 16.51
CA THR A 121 6.28 -7.12 15.45
C THR A 121 5.81 -8.48 14.93
N ALA A 122 4.93 -9.17 15.65
CA ALA A 122 4.32 -10.42 15.24
C ALA A 122 2.80 -10.32 15.27
N GLY A 123 2.13 -10.86 14.24
CA GLY A 123 0.66 -10.90 14.16
C GLY A 123 0.13 -10.97 12.75
N GLU A 124 -1.02 -11.62 12.58
CA GLU A 124 -1.66 -11.91 11.30
C GLU A 124 -1.83 -10.67 10.40
N VAL A 125 -2.21 -9.54 10.98
CA VAL A 125 -2.42 -8.27 10.23
C VAL A 125 -1.11 -7.79 9.63
N ARG A 126 -0.03 -7.86 10.41
CA ARG A 126 1.30 -7.42 9.97
C ARG A 126 1.90 -8.36 8.94
N ASP A 127 1.65 -9.66 9.06
CA ASP A 127 2.07 -10.67 8.09
C ASP A 127 1.33 -10.47 6.76
N THR A 128 0.03 -10.22 6.80
CA THR A 128 -0.79 -9.87 5.63
C THR A 128 -0.27 -8.61 4.95
N TYR A 129 0.02 -7.57 5.71
CA TYR A 129 0.59 -6.33 5.17
C TYR A 129 1.95 -6.56 4.52
N ALA A 130 2.85 -7.29 5.18
CA ALA A 130 4.17 -7.59 4.64
C ALA A 130 4.11 -8.45 3.38
N ALA A 131 3.16 -9.37 3.27
CA ALA A 131 2.90 -10.15 2.06
C ALA A 131 2.47 -9.24 0.91
N GLY A 132 1.47 -8.38 1.12
CA GLY A 132 1.00 -7.45 0.09
C GLY A 132 2.07 -6.45 -0.37
N VAL A 133 2.94 -5.98 0.54
CA VAL A 133 4.10 -5.14 0.15
C VAL A 133 5.06 -5.92 -0.76
N ARG A 134 5.35 -7.20 -0.45
CA ARG A 134 6.22 -8.04 -1.30
C ARG A 134 5.62 -8.28 -2.68
N GLU A 135 4.32 -8.56 -2.77
CA GLU A 135 3.61 -8.77 -4.03
C GLU A 135 3.62 -7.50 -4.88
N PHE A 136 3.36 -6.35 -4.29
CA PHE A 136 3.46 -5.07 -4.99
C PHE A 136 4.89 -4.79 -5.45
N ALA A 137 5.91 -5.05 -4.64
CA ALA A 137 7.30 -4.90 -5.04
C ALA A 137 7.68 -5.86 -6.17
N ALA A 138 7.25 -7.12 -6.10
CA ALA A 138 7.49 -8.11 -7.15
C ALA A 138 6.87 -7.65 -8.48
N TRP A 139 5.66 -7.06 -8.48
CA TRP A 139 5.06 -6.50 -9.69
C TRP A 139 5.83 -5.27 -10.20
N MET A 140 6.38 -4.44 -9.31
CA MET A 140 7.20 -3.28 -9.68
C MET A 140 8.63 -3.64 -10.07
N SER A 141 9.06 -4.90 -9.94
CA SER A 141 10.43 -5.35 -10.23
C SER A 141 10.82 -5.17 -11.69
N THR A 142 12.12 -5.05 -11.92
CA THR A 142 12.76 -4.99 -13.24
C THR A 142 13.92 -5.96 -13.30
N ASP A 143 14.53 -6.09 -14.45
CA ASP A 143 15.81 -6.83 -14.59
C ASP A 143 16.94 -6.22 -13.71
N ALA A 144 16.79 -4.95 -13.28
CA ALA A 144 17.80 -4.21 -12.54
C ALA A 144 17.59 -4.23 -11.01
N ASP A 145 16.35 -4.43 -10.53
CA ASP A 145 16.01 -4.40 -9.09
C ASP A 145 14.73 -5.17 -8.76
N ASP A 146 14.54 -5.48 -7.48
CA ASP A 146 13.41 -6.24 -6.92
C ASP A 146 12.13 -5.40 -6.69
N GLY A 147 12.08 -4.18 -7.18
CA GLY A 147 10.94 -3.26 -7.05
C GLY A 147 10.78 -2.61 -5.68
N LEU A 148 11.49 -3.04 -4.64
CA LEU A 148 11.40 -2.46 -3.30
C LEU A 148 11.73 -0.96 -3.27
N PRO A 149 12.80 -0.47 -3.96
CA PRO A 149 13.09 0.96 -4.02
C PRO A 149 11.97 1.77 -4.65
N SER A 150 11.36 1.24 -5.72
CA SER A 150 10.23 1.89 -6.41
C SER A 150 9.01 2.00 -5.50
N VAL A 151 8.61 0.91 -4.84
CA VAL A 151 7.47 0.90 -3.90
C VAL A 151 7.73 1.85 -2.72
N ALA A 152 8.92 1.82 -2.10
CA ALA A 152 9.26 2.71 -1.01
C ALA A 152 9.18 4.19 -1.43
N THR A 153 9.64 4.50 -2.65
CA THR A 153 9.61 5.85 -3.21
C THR A 153 8.18 6.32 -3.48
N LEU A 154 7.35 5.48 -4.12
CA LEU A 154 5.94 5.78 -4.40
C LEU A 154 5.16 6.01 -3.11
N VAL A 155 5.30 5.11 -2.13
CA VAL A 155 4.61 5.20 -0.84
C VAL A 155 5.07 6.43 -0.05
N GLY A 156 6.36 6.71 -0.01
CA GLY A 156 6.91 7.90 0.63
C GLY A 156 6.37 9.19 0.00
N ALA A 157 6.39 9.27 -1.32
CA ALA A 157 5.91 10.44 -2.06
C ALA A 157 4.42 10.71 -1.81
N ILE A 158 3.56 9.70 -1.91
CA ILE A 158 2.12 9.88 -1.72
C ILE A 158 1.76 10.25 -0.28
N LEU A 159 2.45 9.70 0.72
CA LEU A 159 2.24 10.05 2.12
C LEU A 159 2.66 11.48 2.42
N LEU A 160 3.82 11.92 1.92
CA LEU A 160 4.29 13.29 2.06
C LEU A 160 3.38 14.28 1.32
N ALA A 161 2.95 13.93 0.10
CA ALA A 161 2.04 14.77 -0.67
C ALA A 161 0.67 14.92 0.03
N ARG A 162 0.13 13.85 0.64
CA ARG A 162 -1.09 13.91 1.46
C ARG A 162 -0.90 14.78 2.70
N ALA A 163 0.24 14.65 3.40
CA ALA A 163 0.54 15.42 4.60
C ALA A 163 0.72 16.92 4.31
N THR A 164 1.07 17.28 3.08
CA THR A 164 1.27 18.68 2.64
C THR A 164 0.19 19.14 1.65
N ALA A 165 -0.92 18.42 1.54
CA ALA A 165 -1.99 18.75 0.60
C ALA A 165 -2.46 20.21 0.72
N GLY A 166 -2.76 20.84 -0.42
CA GLY A 166 -3.12 22.26 -0.49
C GLY A 166 -1.92 23.22 -0.52
N THR A 167 -0.68 22.73 -0.58
CA THR A 167 0.53 23.53 -0.74
C THR A 167 1.25 23.20 -2.06
N GLU A 168 2.05 24.14 -2.57
CA GLU A 168 2.91 23.93 -3.73
C GLU A 168 3.92 22.77 -3.51
N LEU A 169 4.31 22.52 -2.26
CA LEU A 169 5.20 21.42 -1.91
C LEU A 169 4.57 20.05 -2.24
N SER A 170 3.27 19.89 -2.00
CA SER A 170 2.56 18.66 -2.32
C SER A 170 2.66 18.29 -3.80
N GLU A 171 2.47 19.25 -4.68
CA GLU A 171 2.54 19.05 -6.13
C GLU A 171 3.98 18.79 -6.59
N LYS A 172 4.94 19.55 -6.06
CA LYS A 172 6.36 19.33 -6.32
C LYS A 172 6.86 17.95 -5.91
N LEU A 173 6.36 17.41 -4.79
CA LEU A 173 6.69 16.03 -4.36
C LEU A 173 6.25 15.00 -5.40
N LEU A 174 5.01 15.08 -5.87
CA LEU A 174 4.50 14.18 -6.90
C LEU A 174 5.30 14.32 -8.20
N GLU A 175 5.46 15.53 -8.71
CA GLU A 175 6.16 15.81 -9.97
C GLU A 175 7.64 15.37 -9.92
N SER A 176 8.37 15.72 -8.86
CA SER A 176 9.79 15.39 -8.75
C SER A 176 10.01 13.88 -8.61
N THR A 177 9.13 13.20 -7.88
CA THR A 177 9.19 11.74 -7.74
C THR A 177 8.86 11.05 -9.05
N HIS A 178 7.83 11.53 -9.77
CA HIS A 178 7.48 11.03 -11.09
C HIS A 178 8.66 11.12 -12.05
N LYS A 179 9.30 12.28 -12.16
CA LYS A 179 10.50 12.48 -12.98
C LYS A 179 11.63 11.52 -12.60
N ALA A 180 11.84 11.29 -11.30
CA ALA A 180 12.89 10.39 -10.83
C ALA A 180 12.64 8.92 -11.20
N LEU A 181 11.38 8.47 -11.14
CA LEU A 181 11.01 7.08 -11.44
C LEU A 181 10.87 6.79 -12.95
N THR A 182 10.61 7.82 -13.77
CA THR A 182 10.46 7.68 -15.22
C THR A 182 11.71 8.09 -16.00
N ALA A 183 12.73 8.65 -15.32
CA ALA A 183 14.00 8.98 -15.97
C ALA A 183 14.68 7.72 -16.50
N PRO A 184 15.25 7.74 -17.73
CA PRO A 184 16.07 6.65 -18.23
C PRO A 184 17.18 6.35 -17.22
N HIS A 185 17.27 5.10 -16.79
CA HIS A 185 18.34 4.68 -15.89
C HIS A 185 19.67 4.78 -16.64
N GLY A 186 20.44 5.82 -16.38
CA GLY A 186 21.85 5.88 -16.80
C GLY A 186 22.65 4.78 -16.07
N PRO A 187 23.80 4.35 -16.64
CA PRO A 187 24.66 3.37 -15.98
C PRO A 187 24.96 3.86 -14.55
N ARG A 188 24.71 3.01 -13.55
CA ARG A 188 25.05 3.33 -12.15
C ARG A 188 26.53 3.67 -12.09
N PRO A 189 26.95 4.76 -11.43
CA PRO A 189 28.37 4.99 -11.16
C PRO A 189 28.86 3.76 -10.38
N GLY A 190 29.84 3.06 -10.97
CA GLY A 190 30.40 1.84 -10.38
C GLY A 190 30.79 2.11 -8.93
N ILE A 191 30.42 1.20 -8.06
CA ILE A 191 30.96 1.12 -6.70
C ILE A 191 32.48 1.07 -6.90
N LEU A 192 33.18 2.10 -6.46
CA LEU A 192 34.62 2.12 -6.45
C LEU A 192 35.08 0.88 -5.68
N GLU A 193 35.55 -0.14 -6.40
CA GLU A 193 36.29 -1.23 -5.81
C GLU A 193 37.51 -0.59 -5.13
N THR A 194 37.45 -0.43 -3.82
CA THR A 194 38.62 -0.10 -3.02
C THR A 194 39.52 -1.32 -3.01
N GLY A 195 40.35 -1.41 -4.06
CA GLY A 195 41.48 -2.33 -4.12
C GLY A 195 42.47 -1.99 -3.00
N ALA A 196 42.28 -2.62 -1.84
CA ALA A 196 43.29 -2.66 -0.81
C ALA A 196 44.29 -3.78 -1.18
N GLU A 197 45.24 -3.49 -2.07
CA GLU A 197 46.48 -4.26 -2.17
C GLU A 197 47.24 -4.11 -0.85
N ARG A 198 47.12 -5.12 0.01
CA ARG A 198 48.04 -5.26 1.14
C ARG A 198 49.35 -5.79 0.61
N GLN A 199 50.30 -4.91 0.39
CA GLN A 199 51.71 -5.29 0.27
C GLN A 199 52.15 -5.85 1.63
N GLY A 200 52.51 -7.15 1.65
CA GLY A 200 53.17 -7.78 2.79
C GLY A 200 54.57 -7.27 2.96
N PRO A 201 55.11 -7.19 4.20
CA PRO A 201 56.48 -6.83 4.39
C PRO A 201 57.40 -7.97 4.00
N ASP A 202 58.38 -7.66 3.12
CA ASP A 202 59.54 -8.47 2.82
C ASP A 202 60.36 -8.76 4.08
N ALA A 203 60.60 -10.06 4.31
CA ALA A 203 61.53 -10.52 5.35
C ALA A 203 62.93 -10.61 4.76
N THR A 204 63.86 -9.89 5.34
CA THR A 204 65.30 -10.19 5.28
C THR A 204 65.85 -10.11 6.69
#